data_bdbd05266c42ab5fb3279eb537a82942
#
_entry.id   bdbd05266c42ab5fb3279eb537a82942
#
_cell.length_a   1.000
_cell.length_b   1.000
_cell.length_c   1.000
_cell.angle_alpha   90.00
_cell.angle_beta   90.00
_cell.angle_gamma   90.00
#
_symmetry.space_group_name_H-M   'P 1'
#
loop_
_entity.id
_entity.type
_entity.pdbx_description
1 polymer ?
#
loop_
_entity_poly.entity_id
_entity_poly.type
_entity_poly.pdbx_seq_one_letter_code
_entity_poly.pdbx_strand_id
1 'polypeptide(L)'
;MESRMIRVGILEDQQIFLESMATLLEGAGMEVVARCSTVEEFLARTQQRPPDVALVDLRLETGTEQVDSGFRAVELLHDFHPSVRSLVLSANRDADTAERCFRAGASGYLCKMNVSCSTVVEAVSRVARGERLVPPELFPSPGARESESASGGVLGRLTPREREVLGFIASGADNLKIAACLNITERTVKAHITAIYRKLDVENRTQMAMLACKLGLERPVSV
;
A
#
# COMPACT_ATOMS: atom_id res chain seq x y z
N MET A 1 26.11 1.09 -23.73
CA MET A 1 25.11 0.11 -23.28
C MET A 1 23.75 0.73 -23.57
N GLU A 2 23.04 0.24 -24.56
CA GLU A 2 21.67 0.68 -24.84
C GLU A 2 20.81 0.37 -23.61
N SER A 3 20.25 1.40 -23.01
CA SER A 3 19.31 1.24 -21.89
C SER A 3 18.06 0.57 -22.46
N ARG A 4 17.88 -0.72 -22.21
CA ARG A 4 16.68 -1.47 -22.62
C ARG A 4 15.46 -0.77 -22.05
N MET A 5 14.51 -0.39 -22.91
CA MET A 5 13.27 0.25 -22.52
C MET A 5 12.47 -0.71 -21.61
N ILE A 6 12.00 -0.22 -20.47
CA ILE A 6 11.19 -1.01 -19.53
C ILE A 6 9.80 -1.22 -20.12
N ARG A 7 9.38 -2.47 -20.23
CA ARG A 7 8.04 -2.85 -20.71
C ARG A 7 7.10 -2.98 -19.53
N VAL A 8 5.96 -2.32 -19.60
CA VAL A 8 4.96 -2.29 -18.54
C VAL A 8 3.62 -2.81 -19.05
N GLY A 9 3.01 -3.73 -18.32
CA GLY A 9 1.61 -4.10 -18.48
C GLY A 9 0.77 -3.45 -17.40
N ILE A 10 -0.44 -2.98 -17.72
CA ILE A 10 -1.36 -2.34 -16.77
C ILE A 10 -2.66 -3.13 -16.73
N LEU A 11 -3.08 -3.52 -15.52
CA LEU A 11 -4.35 -4.16 -15.23
C LEU A 11 -5.15 -3.24 -14.31
N GLU A 12 -6.17 -2.58 -14.85
CA GLU A 12 -6.99 -1.56 -14.19
C GLU A 12 -8.33 -1.45 -14.91
N ASP A 13 -9.45 -1.57 -14.20
CA ASP A 13 -10.79 -1.53 -14.77
C ASP A 13 -11.34 -0.13 -14.99
N GLN A 14 -10.83 0.87 -14.26
CA GLN A 14 -11.20 2.26 -14.46
C GLN A 14 -10.46 2.86 -15.65
N GLN A 15 -11.15 3.00 -16.78
CA GLN A 15 -10.56 3.45 -18.06
C GLN A 15 -9.75 4.75 -17.95
N ILE A 16 -10.28 5.74 -17.19
CA ILE A 16 -9.58 7.04 -17.01
C ILE A 16 -8.24 6.84 -16.30
N PHE A 17 -8.20 5.96 -15.28
CA PHE A 17 -6.99 5.70 -14.53
C PHE A 17 -5.99 4.89 -15.37
N LEU A 18 -6.47 3.89 -16.10
CA LEU A 18 -5.70 3.09 -17.06
C LEU A 18 -4.97 3.97 -18.08
N GLU A 19 -5.70 4.86 -18.77
CA GLU A 19 -5.14 5.76 -19.77
C GLU A 19 -4.19 6.80 -19.18
N SER A 20 -4.50 7.30 -17.99
CA SER A 20 -3.63 8.24 -17.28
C SER A 20 -2.29 7.58 -16.91
N MET A 21 -2.32 6.35 -16.40
CA MET A 21 -1.10 5.59 -16.06
C MET A 21 -0.29 5.27 -17.33
N ALA A 22 -0.94 4.86 -18.41
CA ALA A 22 -0.28 4.58 -19.66
C ALA A 22 0.45 5.83 -20.19
N THR A 23 -0.25 6.97 -20.26
CA THR A 23 0.32 8.26 -20.70
C THR A 23 1.51 8.68 -19.83
N LEU A 24 1.40 8.52 -18.50
CA LEU A 24 2.46 8.83 -17.56
C LEU A 24 3.71 7.99 -17.81
N LEU A 25 3.56 6.69 -17.97
CA LEU A 25 4.68 5.76 -18.12
C LEU A 25 5.35 5.92 -19.51
N GLU A 26 4.56 6.12 -20.56
CA GLU A 26 5.06 6.41 -21.91
C GLU A 26 5.81 7.75 -21.95
N GLY A 27 5.28 8.78 -21.29
CA GLY A 27 5.95 10.08 -21.12
C GLY A 27 7.27 9.99 -20.35
N ALA A 28 7.44 8.96 -19.52
CA ALA A 28 8.68 8.67 -18.80
C ALA A 28 9.64 7.76 -19.59
N GLY A 29 9.36 7.44 -20.87
CA GLY A 29 10.21 6.62 -21.73
C GLY A 29 10.09 5.12 -21.51
N MET A 30 8.97 4.66 -20.92
CA MET A 30 8.64 3.24 -20.79
C MET A 30 7.72 2.79 -21.92
N GLU A 31 7.70 1.51 -22.22
CA GLU A 31 6.83 0.93 -23.22
C GLU A 31 5.62 0.25 -22.57
N VAL A 32 4.40 0.73 -22.80
CA VAL A 32 3.19 0.08 -22.31
C VAL A 32 2.77 -1.01 -23.31
N VAL A 33 3.04 -2.27 -22.96
CA VAL A 33 2.82 -3.44 -23.83
C VAL A 33 1.44 -4.08 -23.69
N ALA A 34 0.75 -3.82 -22.56
CA ALA A 34 -0.61 -4.29 -22.31
C ALA A 34 -1.40 -3.24 -21.51
N ARG A 35 -2.64 -2.99 -21.92
CA ARG A 35 -3.65 -2.16 -21.23
C ARG A 35 -4.90 -3.01 -21.16
N CYS A 36 -5.25 -3.50 -19.98
CA CYS A 36 -6.33 -4.47 -19.82
C CYS A 36 -7.19 -4.11 -18.63
N SER A 37 -8.49 -4.38 -18.75
CA SER A 37 -9.45 -4.20 -17.65
C SER A 37 -9.84 -5.52 -16.98
N THR A 38 -9.46 -6.67 -17.54
CA THR A 38 -9.74 -8.00 -16.98
C THR A 38 -8.47 -8.83 -16.83
N VAL A 39 -8.50 -9.74 -15.86
CA VAL A 39 -7.38 -10.64 -15.56
C VAL A 39 -7.09 -11.57 -16.73
N GLU A 40 -8.13 -12.10 -17.36
CA GLU A 40 -8.03 -13.05 -18.48
C GLU A 40 -7.33 -12.40 -19.69
N GLU A 41 -7.75 -11.19 -20.06
CA GLU A 41 -7.11 -10.45 -21.14
C GLU A 41 -5.65 -10.14 -20.81
N PHE A 42 -5.37 -9.73 -19.57
CA PHE A 42 -4.03 -9.38 -19.12
C PHE A 42 -3.08 -10.58 -19.20
N LEU A 43 -3.51 -11.74 -18.74
CA LEU A 43 -2.70 -12.97 -18.80
C LEU A 43 -2.48 -13.42 -20.26
N ALA A 44 -3.51 -13.35 -21.11
CA ALA A 44 -3.38 -13.69 -22.53
C ALA A 44 -2.37 -12.79 -23.25
N ARG A 45 -2.38 -11.47 -22.99
CA ARG A 45 -1.40 -10.52 -23.54
C ARG A 45 0.00 -10.73 -22.95
N THR A 46 0.09 -11.01 -21.65
CA THR A 46 1.37 -11.31 -20.98
C THR A 46 2.05 -12.55 -21.55
N GLN A 47 1.26 -13.56 -21.93
CA GLN A 47 1.80 -14.75 -22.58
C GLN A 47 2.39 -14.47 -23.97
N GLN A 48 1.76 -13.56 -24.75
CA GLN A 48 2.23 -13.17 -26.08
C GLN A 48 3.43 -12.22 -26.02
N ARG A 49 3.37 -11.25 -25.12
CA ARG A 49 4.39 -10.20 -24.94
C ARG A 49 4.60 -9.89 -23.47
N PRO A 50 5.46 -10.65 -22.77
CA PRO A 50 5.65 -10.49 -21.33
C PRO A 50 6.23 -9.10 -20.99
N PRO A 51 5.59 -8.34 -20.09
CA PRO A 51 6.15 -7.11 -19.54
C PRO A 51 7.30 -7.42 -18.57
N ASP A 52 8.13 -6.43 -18.29
CA ASP A 52 9.12 -6.51 -17.22
C ASP A 52 8.45 -6.21 -15.85
N VAL A 53 7.44 -5.33 -15.86
CA VAL A 53 6.62 -4.99 -14.69
C VAL A 53 5.13 -5.02 -15.04
N ALA A 54 4.34 -5.70 -14.21
CA ALA A 54 2.88 -5.66 -14.23
C ALA A 54 2.40 -4.69 -13.14
N LEU A 55 1.73 -3.61 -13.54
CA LEU A 55 1.05 -2.69 -12.64
C LEU A 55 -0.38 -3.20 -12.45
N VAL A 56 -0.75 -3.59 -11.23
CA VAL A 56 -1.99 -4.33 -10.95
C VAL A 56 -2.83 -3.58 -9.92
N ASP A 57 -4.06 -3.20 -10.28
CA ASP A 57 -5.06 -2.81 -9.29
C ASP A 57 -5.62 -4.04 -8.57
N LEU A 58 -5.79 -3.93 -7.25
CA LEU A 58 -6.41 -5.01 -6.46
C LEU A 58 -7.92 -5.07 -6.62
N ARG A 59 -8.56 -3.94 -6.85
CA ARG A 59 -10.02 -3.83 -6.95
C ARG A 59 -10.45 -3.69 -8.40
N LEU A 60 -10.70 -4.81 -9.04
CA LEU A 60 -11.28 -4.86 -10.37
C LEU A 60 -12.78 -5.15 -10.23
N GLU A 61 -13.63 -4.21 -10.63
CA GLU A 61 -15.11 -4.32 -10.51
C GLU A 61 -15.73 -5.19 -11.62
N THR A 62 -14.92 -5.95 -12.37
CA THR A 62 -15.36 -6.76 -13.48
C THR A 62 -15.88 -8.13 -13.00
N GLY A 63 -17.22 -8.26 -12.91
CA GLY A 63 -17.91 -9.55 -12.77
C GLY A 63 -18.68 -9.75 -11.47
N THR A 64 -19.46 -10.82 -11.41
CA THR A 64 -20.34 -11.21 -10.30
C THR A 64 -19.61 -11.70 -9.03
N GLU A 65 -18.31 -11.92 -9.11
CA GLU A 65 -17.45 -12.28 -7.96
C GLU A 65 -16.47 -11.14 -7.66
N GLN A 66 -16.91 -10.21 -6.82
CA GLN A 66 -16.23 -8.95 -6.47
C GLN A 66 -15.03 -9.09 -5.52
N VAL A 67 -14.53 -10.28 -5.25
CA VAL A 67 -13.54 -10.46 -4.19
C VAL A 67 -12.25 -11.00 -4.76
N ASP A 68 -11.19 -10.18 -4.66
CA ASP A 68 -9.78 -10.59 -4.82
C ASP A 68 -9.27 -10.87 -6.27
N SER A 69 -9.91 -10.34 -7.33
CA SER A 69 -9.44 -10.55 -8.71
C SER A 69 -8.01 -10.04 -8.94
N GLY A 70 -7.62 -8.90 -8.37
CA GLY A 70 -6.26 -8.39 -8.43
C GLY A 70 -5.24 -9.27 -7.69
N PHE A 71 -5.61 -9.87 -6.53
CA PHE A 71 -4.77 -10.85 -5.86
C PHE A 71 -4.53 -12.07 -6.73
N ARG A 72 -5.61 -12.60 -7.33
CA ARG A 72 -5.51 -13.74 -8.23
C ARG A 72 -4.60 -13.45 -9.42
N ALA A 73 -4.65 -12.23 -9.98
CA ALA A 73 -3.73 -11.82 -11.03
C ALA A 73 -2.27 -11.89 -10.58
N VAL A 74 -1.96 -11.40 -9.37
CA VAL A 74 -0.61 -11.44 -8.79
C VAL A 74 -0.13 -12.89 -8.60
N GLU A 75 -0.97 -13.77 -8.04
CA GLU A 75 -0.66 -15.20 -7.87
C GLU A 75 -0.39 -15.88 -9.22
N LEU A 76 -1.26 -15.69 -10.22
CA LEU A 76 -1.11 -16.29 -11.54
C LEU A 76 0.15 -15.76 -12.27
N LEU A 77 0.47 -14.49 -12.11
CA LEU A 77 1.72 -13.93 -12.64
C LEU A 77 2.93 -14.58 -11.97
N HIS A 78 2.91 -14.73 -10.65
CA HIS A 78 4.00 -15.35 -9.90
C HIS A 78 4.23 -16.80 -10.31
N ASP A 79 3.15 -17.58 -10.47
CA ASP A 79 3.22 -19.02 -10.74
C ASP A 79 3.56 -19.32 -12.20
N PHE A 80 2.96 -18.59 -13.15
CA PHE A 80 3.08 -18.90 -14.58
C PHE A 80 4.00 -17.95 -15.35
N HIS A 81 4.33 -16.78 -14.81
CA HIS A 81 5.18 -15.77 -15.44
C HIS A 81 6.21 -15.19 -14.46
N PRO A 82 7.11 -16.01 -13.88
CA PRO A 82 8.01 -15.59 -12.80
C PRO A 82 9.03 -14.50 -13.19
N SER A 83 9.20 -14.24 -14.49
CA SER A 83 10.01 -13.13 -14.99
C SER A 83 9.30 -11.78 -14.93
N VAL A 84 7.97 -11.76 -14.80
CA VAL A 84 7.14 -10.56 -14.68
C VAL A 84 7.03 -10.17 -13.22
N ARG A 85 7.46 -8.97 -12.88
CA ARG A 85 7.39 -8.45 -11.51
C ARG A 85 6.11 -7.66 -11.31
N SER A 86 5.28 -8.05 -10.35
CA SER A 86 4.04 -7.34 -10.05
C SER A 86 4.25 -6.20 -9.06
N LEU A 87 3.81 -5.00 -9.45
CA LEU A 87 3.69 -3.82 -8.61
C LEU A 87 2.20 -3.53 -8.40
N VAL A 88 1.77 -3.70 -7.16
CA VAL A 88 0.36 -3.54 -6.79
C VAL A 88 0.05 -2.07 -6.51
N LEU A 89 -1.05 -1.57 -7.08
CA LEU A 89 -1.69 -0.31 -6.72
C LEU A 89 -2.96 -0.58 -5.94
N SER A 90 -3.12 0.01 -4.77
CA SER A 90 -4.30 -0.19 -3.92
C SER A 90 -4.78 1.10 -3.30
N ALA A 91 -6.09 1.29 -3.20
CA ALA A 91 -6.67 2.36 -2.40
C ALA A 91 -6.52 2.12 -0.88
N ASN A 92 -6.25 0.88 -0.46
CA ASN A 92 -6.07 0.51 0.93
C ASN A 92 -4.62 0.77 1.41
N ARG A 93 -4.50 1.18 2.68
CA ARG A 93 -3.21 1.37 3.37
C ARG A 93 -3.01 0.38 4.52
N ASP A 94 -3.78 -0.70 4.55
CA ASP A 94 -3.65 -1.66 5.65
C ASP A 94 -2.50 -2.65 5.41
N ALA A 95 -1.81 -3.00 6.49
CA ALA A 95 -0.68 -3.91 6.45
C ALA A 95 -1.09 -5.34 6.05
N ASP A 96 -2.29 -5.76 6.42
CA ASP A 96 -2.77 -7.11 6.14
C ASP A 96 -2.97 -7.32 4.63
N THR A 97 -3.54 -6.32 3.93
CA THR A 97 -3.68 -6.35 2.46
C THR A 97 -2.31 -6.38 1.79
N ALA A 98 -1.38 -5.54 2.22
CA ALA A 98 -0.04 -5.52 1.65
C ALA A 98 0.72 -6.84 1.93
N GLU A 99 0.61 -7.40 3.13
CA GLU A 99 1.23 -8.69 3.47
C GLU A 99 0.67 -9.83 2.61
N ARG A 100 -0.65 -9.86 2.37
CA ARG A 100 -1.27 -10.82 1.45
C ARG A 100 -0.72 -10.67 0.04
N CYS A 101 -0.55 -9.44 -0.49
CA CYS A 101 0.05 -9.21 -1.80
C CYS A 101 1.47 -9.76 -1.89
N PHE A 102 2.29 -9.53 -0.86
CA PHE A 102 3.66 -10.04 -0.83
C PHE A 102 3.72 -11.56 -0.71
N ARG A 103 2.77 -12.20 0.00
CA ARG A 103 2.63 -13.67 0.03
C ARG A 103 2.20 -14.23 -1.32
N ALA A 104 1.36 -13.51 -2.05
CA ALA A 104 0.95 -13.84 -3.42
C ALA A 104 2.08 -13.65 -4.46
N GLY A 105 3.24 -13.14 -4.07
CA GLY A 105 4.40 -12.96 -4.93
C GLY A 105 4.59 -11.55 -5.47
N ALA A 106 3.90 -10.54 -4.95
CA ALA A 106 4.10 -9.16 -5.36
C ALA A 106 5.54 -8.67 -5.09
N SER A 107 6.10 -7.95 -6.04
CA SER A 107 7.41 -7.30 -5.93
C SER A 107 7.34 -5.93 -5.29
N GLY A 108 6.15 -5.30 -5.30
CA GLY A 108 5.95 -3.99 -4.68
C GLY A 108 4.49 -3.70 -4.40
N TYR A 109 4.27 -2.73 -3.49
CA TYR A 109 2.96 -2.24 -3.11
C TYR A 109 2.97 -0.74 -2.97
N LEU A 110 2.02 -0.05 -3.62
CA LEU A 110 1.82 1.40 -3.54
C LEU A 110 0.37 1.72 -3.17
N CYS A 111 0.20 2.75 -2.34
CA CYS A 111 -1.13 3.28 -2.04
C CYS A 111 -1.51 4.38 -3.02
N LYS A 112 -2.59 4.19 -3.81
CA LYS A 112 -3.11 5.15 -4.80
C LYS A 112 -3.36 6.56 -4.21
N MET A 113 -3.74 6.64 -2.94
CA MET A 113 -4.13 7.90 -2.29
C MET A 113 -2.98 8.88 -2.03
N ASN A 114 -1.74 8.38 -1.95
CA ASN A 114 -0.57 9.17 -1.53
C ASN A 114 0.59 9.08 -2.51
N VAL A 115 0.34 8.63 -3.74
CA VAL A 115 1.38 8.43 -4.73
C VAL A 115 1.37 9.58 -5.73
N SER A 116 2.53 10.21 -5.95
CA SER A 116 2.71 11.17 -7.04
C SER A 116 3.05 10.44 -8.34
N CYS A 117 2.86 11.13 -9.47
CA CYS A 117 3.28 10.60 -10.78
C CYS A 117 4.76 10.18 -10.80
N SER A 118 5.65 11.00 -10.22
CA SER A 118 7.07 10.68 -10.11
C SER A 118 7.35 9.44 -9.26
N THR A 119 6.59 9.24 -8.18
CA THR A 119 6.71 8.06 -7.32
C THR A 119 6.33 6.77 -8.07
N VAL A 120 5.29 6.81 -8.91
CA VAL A 120 4.90 5.63 -9.73
C VAL A 120 6.01 5.27 -10.72
N VAL A 121 6.53 6.26 -11.45
CA VAL A 121 7.62 6.07 -12.43
C VAL A 121 8.88 5.51 -11.76
N GLU A 122 9.25 6.06 -10.60
CA GLU A 122 10.39 5.58 -9.82
C GLU A 122 10.15 4.14 -9.34
N ALA A 123 8.97 3.85 -8.81
CA ALA A 123 8.62 2.52 -8.30
C ALA A 123 8.68 1.46 -9.41
N VAL A 124 8.10 1.74 -10.58
CA VAL A 124 8.20 0.85 -11.75
C VAL A 124 9.66 0.61 -12.13
N SER A 125 10.47 1.67 -12.17
CA SER A 125 11.90 1.57 -12.50
C SER A 125 12.68 0.71 -11.50
N ARG A 126 12.40 0.85 -10.21
CA ARG A 126 13.04 0.08 -9.12
C ARG A 126 12.62 -1.39 -9.16
N VAL A 127 11.31 -1.66 -9.34
CA VAL A 127 10.79 -3.03 -9.49
C VAL A 127 11.37 -3.70 -10.73
N ALA A 128 11.50 -2.98 -11.86
CA ALA A 128 12.13 -3.50 -13.08
C ALA A 128 13.60 -3.93 -12.85
N ARG A 129 14.33 -3.26 -11.94
CA ARG A 129 15.69 -3.65 -11.53
C ARG A 129 15.73 -4.82 -10.56
N GLY A 130 14.57 -5.32 -10.11
CA GLY A 130 14.48 -6.42 -9.14
C GLY A 130 14.45 -5.98 -7.68
N GLU A 131 14.29 -4.68 -7.41
CA GLU A 131 14.10 -4.20 -6.05
C GLU A 131 12.70 -4.59 -5.54
N ARG A 132 12.62 -4.97 -4.26
CA ARG A 132 11.34 -5.21 -3.60
C ARG A 132 10.89 -3.93 -2.89
N LEU A 133 9.74 -3.38 -3.31
CA LEU A 133 9.19 -2.15 -2.74
C LEU A 133 8.18 -2.46 -1.65
N VAL A 134 8.65 -2.50 -0.43
CA VAL A 134 7.83 -2.66 0.77
C VAL A 134 7.61 -1.29 1.39
N PRO A 135 6.36 -0.83 1.54
CA PRO A 135 6.08 0.44 2.21
C PRO A 135 6.57 0.38 3.67
N PRO A 136 7.50 1.24 4.08
CA PRO A 136 8.06 1.21 5.44
C PRO A 136 7.01 1.44 6.52
N GLU A 137 5.92 2.15 6.17
CA GLU A 137 4.80 2.40 7.08
C GLU A 137 4.01 1.13 7.40
N LEU A 138 4.01 0.16 6.48
CA LEU A 138 3.26 -1.10 6.61
C LEU A 138 4.12 -2.22 7.21
N PHE A 139 5.41 -2.19 6.92
CA PHE A 139 6.37 -3.20 7.35
C PHE A 139 7.62 -2.53 7.92
N PRO A 140 7.60 -2.08 9.17
CA PRO A 140 8.81 -1.55 9.80
C PRO A 140 9.87 -2.64 9.82
N SER A 141 10.95 -2.44 9.05
CA SER A 141 12.08 -3.38 8.98
C SER A 141 12.68 -3.58 10.36
N PRO A 142 13.06 -4.81 10.73
CA PRO A 142 13.73 -5.08 12.00
C PRO A 142 15.00 -4.23 12.23
N GLY A 143 15.67 -3.82 11.15
CA GLY A 143 16.88 -2.96 11.23
C GLY A 143 16.60 -1.45 11.27
N ALA A 144 15.37 -0.99 10.90
CA ALA A 144 15.00 0.41 11.06
C ALA A 144 14.71 0.78 12.53
N ARG A 145 14.59 -0.22 13.41
CA ARG A 145 14.42 -0.02 14.87
C ARG A 145 15.69 0.43 15.58
N GLU A 146 16.87 0.23 14.99
CA GLU A 146 18.14 0.55 15.66
C GLU A 146 18.61 1.99 15.43
N SER A 147 18.17 2.66 14.34
CA SER A 147 18.57 4.06 14.09
C SER A 147 17.58 5.11 14.67
N GLU A 148 16.33 4.73 14.98
CA GLU A 148 15.34 5.62 15.61
C GLU A 148 15.19 5.39 17.11
N SER A 149 15.68 4.27 17.65
CA SER A 149 15.57 3.94 19.08
C SER A 149 16.57 4.70 19.99
N ALA A 150 17.43 5.52 19.43
CA ALA A 150 18.37 6.33 20.23
C ALA A 150 17.79 7.67 20.72
N SER A 151 16.59 8.10 20.27
CA SER A 151 16.01 9.39 20.68
C SER A 151 14.48 9.42 20.91
N GLY A 152 13.81 8.29 20.94
CA GLY A 152 12.35 8.30 21.01
C GLY A 152 11.75 7.35 22.04
N GLY A 153 11.68 7.69 23.28
CA GLY A 153 10.99 7.02 24.38
C GLY A 153 9.76 6.15 24.00
N VAL A 154 8.69 6.15 24.78
CA VAL A 154 7.45 5.37 24.57
C VAL A 154 6.84 5.54 23.17
N LEU A 155 6.99 6.71 22.54
CA LEU A 155 6.51 7.01 21.19
C LEU A 155 7.28 6.29 20.07
N GLY A 156 8.53 5.91 20.30
CA GLY A 156 9.32 5.15 19.33
C GLY A 156 8.78 3.75 19.04
N ARG A 157 7.91 3.22 19.92
CA ARG A 157 7.26 1.91 19.76
C ARG A 157 6.05 1.92 18.83
N LEU A 158 5.51 3.11 18.50
CA LEU A 158 4.32 3.28 17.69
C LEU A 158 4.68 3.62 16.26
N THR A 159 3.96 3.03 15.32
CA THR A 159 4.02 3.43 13.92
C THR A 159 3.46 4.85 13.74
N PRO A 160 3.76 5.58 12.65
CA PRO A 160 3.17 6.88 12.37
C PRO A 160 1.64 6.86 12.44
N ARG A 161 1.01 5.80 11.92
CA ARG A 161 -0.45 5.64 11.92
C ARG A 161 -1.03 5.39 13.32
N GLU A 162 -0.36 4.60 14.14
CA GLU A 162 -0.74 4.40 15.53
C GLU A 162 -0.60 5.69 16.35
N ARG A 163 0.42 6.53 16.07
CA ARG A 163 0.55 7.86 16.69
C ARG A 163 -0.59 8.79 16.30
N GLU A 164 -1.03 8.77 15.04
CA GLU A 164 -2.20 9.54 14.59
C GLU A 164 -3.48 9.10 15.32
N VAL A 165 -3.74 7.78 15.37
CA VAL A 165 -4.88 7.23 16.10
C VAL A 165 -4.79 7.60 17.59
N LEU A 166 -3.63 7.50 18.20
CA LEU A 166 -3.40 7.86 19.60
C LEU A 166 -3.67 9.35 19.86
N GLY A 167 -3.27 10.25 18.94
CA GLY A 167 -3.54 11.68 19.03
C GLY A 167 -5.05 12.01 19.00
N PHE A 168 -5.82 11.30 18.17
CA PHE A 168 -7.29 11.44 18.18
C PHE A 168 -7.93 10.90 19.46
N ILE A 169 -7.39 9.82 20.04
CA ILE A 169 -7.85 9.30 21.32
C ILE A 169 -7.58 10.30 22.44
N ALA A 170 -6.42 10.94 22.46
CA ALA A 170 -6.09 12.02 23.40
C ALA A 170 -7.10 13.18 23.32
N SER A 171 -7.55 13.52 22.14
CA SER A 171 -8.58 14.55 21.89
C SER A 171 -10.01 14.08 22.18
N GLY A 172 -10.22 12.87 22.71
CA GLY A 172 -11.53 12.33 23.06
C GLY A 172 -12.37 11.84 21.89
N ALA A 173 -11.81 11.71 20.68
CA ALA A 173 -12.54 11.23 19.50
C ALA A 173 -12.94 9.76 19.67
N ASP A 174 -14.14 9.37 19.28
CA ASP A 174 -14.59 7.99 19.19
C ASP A 174 -14.07 7.29 17.91
N ASN A 175 -14.29 5.98 17.79
CA ASN A 175 -13.78 5.21 16.67
C ASN A 175 -14.37 5.61 15.32
N LEU A 176 -15.64 6.04 15.30
CA LEU A 176 -16.31 6.51 14.09
C LEU A 176 -15.69 7.83 13.61
N LYS A 177 -15.46 8.75 14.54
CA LYS A 177 -14.82 10.04 14.23
C LYS A 177 -13.37 9.84 13.77
N ILE A 178 -12.61 8.95 14.42
CA ILE A 178 -11.26 8.59 13.99
C ILE A 178 -11.29 7.98 12.59
N ALA A 179 -12.22 7.06 12.32
CA ALA A 179 -12.38 6.42 11.02
C ALA A 179 -12.65 7.45 9.92
N ALA A 180 -13.57 8.39 10.17
CA ALA A 180 -13.89 9.47 9.24
C ALA A 180 -12.70 10.40 8.99
N CYS A 181 -12.02 10.87 10.06
CA CYS A 181 -10.88 11.79 9.93
C CYS A 181 -9.68 11.14 9.21
N LEU A 182 -9.49 9.85 9.40
CA LEU A 182 -8.38 9.11 8.84
C LEU A 182 -8.71 8.39 7.52
N ASN A 183 -9.96 8.48 7.06
CA ASN A 183 -10.50 7.82 5.86
C ASN A 183 -10.22 6.32 5.85
N ILE A 184 -10.52 5.65 6.96
CA ILE A 184 -10.39 4.20 7.15
C ILE A 184 -11.67 3.63 7.78
N THR A 185 -11.81 2.30 7.81
CA THR A 185 -12.96 1.68 8.46
C THR A 185 -12.83 1.69 9.99
N GLU A 186 -13.97 1.67 10.70
CA GLU A 186 -13.97 1.51 12.18
C GLU A 186 -13.25 0.21 12.61
N ARG A 187 -13.35 -0.85 11.82
CA ARG A 187 -12.63 -2.12 12.03
C ARG A 187 -11.11 -1.89 12.02
N THR A 188 -10.62 -1.10 11.08
CA THR A 188 -9.19 -0.75 10.99
C THR A 188 -8.74 0.09 12.19
N VAL A 189 -9.59 1.04 12.64
CA VAL A 189 -9.32 1.80 13.87
C VAL A 189 -9.20 0.88 15.07
N LYS A 190 -10.12 -0.08 15.24
CA LYS A 190 -10.10 -1.08 16.33
C LYS A 190 -8.81 -1.91 16.29
N ALA A 191 -8.34 -2.31 15.11
CA ALA A 191 -7.08 -3.03 14.95
C ALA A 191 -5.87 -2.20 15.42
N HIS A 192 -5.79 -0.92 15.02
CA HIS A 192 -4.74 -0.01 15.49
C HIS A 192 -4.80 0.17 17.01
N ILE A 193 -5.99 0.37 17.58
CA ILE A 193 -6.17 0.50 19.03
C ILE A 193 -5.66 -0.75 19.75
N THR A 194 -5.98 -1.93 19.28
CA THR A 194 -5.49 -3.20 19.86
C THR A 194 -3.97 -3.29 19.80
N ALA A 195 -3.36 -2.86 18.69
CA ALA A 195 -1.90 -2.82 18.57
C ALA A 195 -1.25 -1.80 19.54
N ILE A 196 -1.90 -0.64 19.71
CA ILE A 196 -1.45 0.41 20.66
C ILE A 196 -1.51 -0.11 22.10
N TYR A 197 -2.60 -0.77 22.51
CA TYR A 197 -2.72 -1.38 23.84
C TYR A 197 -1.52 -2.27 24.16
N ARG A 198 -1.21 -3.19 23.24
CA ARG A 198 -0.09 -4.13 23.39
C ARG A 198 1.28 -3.45 23.42
N LYS A 199 1.48 -2.40 22.61
CA LYS A 199 2.78 -1.71 22.48
C LYS A 199 3.07 -0.75 23.64
N LEU A 200 2.02 -0.14 24.20
CA LEU A 200 2.13 0.83 25.29
C LEU A 200 1.91 0.21 26.66
N ASP A 201 1.51 -1.09 26.71
CA ASP A 201 1.21 -1.81 27.95
C ASP A 201 0.16 -1.07 28.80
N VAL A 202 -0.94 -0.68 28.17
CA VAL A 202 -2.09 0.00 28.79
C VAL A 202 -3.34 -0.86 28.69
N GLU A 203 -4.18 -0.85 29.72
CA GLU A 203 -5.31 -1.78 29.86
C GLU A 203 -6.64 -1.21 29.38
N ASN A 204 -6.76 0.11 29.28
CA ASN A 204 -8.00 0.76 28.89
C ASN A 204 -7.78 2.07 28.14
N ARG A 205 -8.85 2.55 27.46
CA ARG A 205 -8.83 3.76 26.63
C ARG A 205 -8.46 5.02 27.43
N THR A 206 -8.89 5.10 28.70
CA THR A 206 -8.60 6.24 29.56
C THR A 206 -7.11 6.32 29.86
N GLN A 207 -6.48 5.19 30.21
CA GLN A 207 -5.01 5.14 30.42
C GLN A 207 -4.27 5.51 29.15
N MET A 208 -4.75 5.03 27.98
CA MET A 208 -4.18 5.37 26.68
C MET A 208 -4.26 6.88 26.40
N ALA A 209 -5.43 7.50 26.62
CA ALA A 209 -5.63 8.93 26.44
C ALA A 209 -4.74 9.75 27.38
N MET A 210 -4.68 9.40 28.67
CA MET A 210 -3.83 10.06 29.66
C MET A 210 -2.34 9.97 29.29
N LEU A 211 -1.89 8.83 28.80
CA LEU A 211 -0.52 8.65 28.34
C LEU A 211 -0.23 9.52 27.12
N ALA A 212 -1.16 9.59 26.17
CA ALA A 212 -1.03 10.43 24.98
C ALA A 212 -0.95 11.93 25.33
N CYS A 213 -1.78 12.40 26.25
CA CYS A 213 -1.73 13.78 26.76
C CYS A 213 -0.37 14.07 27.44
N LYS A 214 0.14 13.17 28.28
CA LYS A 214 1.47 13.31 28.90
C LYS A 214 2.62 13.38 27.89
N LEU A 215 2.43 12.77 26.71
CA LEU A 215 3.39 12.74 25.60
C LEU A 215 3.20 13.90 24.62
N GLY A 216 2.27 14.83 24.88
CA GLY A 216 2.01 16.01 24.06
C GLY A 216 1.38 15.71 22.69
N LEU A 217 0.67 14.60 22.55
CA LEU A 217 0.08 14.15 21.28
C LEU A 217 -1.34 14.69 21.01
N GLU A 218 -1.79 15.69 21.75
CA GLU A 218 -3.12 16.28 21.50
C GLU A 218 -3.17 16.92 20.10
N ARG A 219 -4.08 16.43 19.25
CA ARG A 219 -4.43 17.09 17.99
C ARG A 219 -5.72 17.88 18.21
N PRO A 220 -5.80 19.16 17.81
CA PRO A 220 -7.06 19.87 17.81
C PRO A 220 -8.02 19.15 16.84
N VAL A 221 -9.16 18.73 17.36
CA VAL A 221 -10.26 18.20 16.53
C VAL A 221 -10.89 19.42 15.84
N SER A 222 -10.45 19.75 14.65
CA SER A 222 -11.17 20.72 13.80
C SER A 222 -12.54 20.13 13.50
N VAL A 223 -13.58 20.88 13.85
CA VAL A 223 -15.00 20.58 13.59
C VAL A 223 -15.30 20.74 12.11
#